data_a6dd9e4104c34d1a1fc78a27fd40d48d
#
_entry.id   a6dd9e4104c34d1a1fc78a27fd40d48d
#
_cell.length_a   1.000
_cell.length_b   1.000
_cell.length_c   1.000
_cell.angle_alpha   90.00
_cell.angle_beta   90.00
_cell.angle_gamma   90.00
#
_symmetry.space_group_name_H-M   'P 1'
#
loop_
_entity.id
_entity.type
_entity.pdbx_description
1 polymer ?
#
loop_
_entity_poly.entity_id
_entity_poly.type
_entity_poly.pdbx_seq_one_letter_code
_entity_poly.pdbx_strand_id
1 'polypeptide(L)'
;MKPLFSLNSLSFSYDEKVIFDIINLGIFRNEVTVISGENGSGKSTLCKILFKMLHSYTGSLLFEEKNFQAIDQSYITSKIVYLHEHTQNNLLGATPDEDLSLWQHKFQKKDNELLLEERVNIFERFGLKDIINKPLWELSAGQQKRVVLAGLLINKHKFWILDDPLFGLDNEGVNILLSILAQQKLAGIGALIATQRPKAFALVADRVYEIANTHISQIIGSK
;
A
#
# COMPACT_ATOMS: atom_id res chain seq x y z
N MET A 1 -12.63 16.36 -9.33
CA MET A 1 -12.77 14.95 -8.87
C MET A 1 -12.79 14.97 -7.34
N LYS A 2 -13.63 14.13 -6.70
CA LYS A 2 -13.68 14.05 -5.24
C LYS A 2 -12.57 13.13 -4.72
N PRO A 3 -11.85 13.51 -3.65
CA PRO A 3 -10.80 12.67 -3.08
C PRO A 3 -11.38 11.43 -2.40
N LEU A 4 -10.60 10.34 -2.40
CA LEU A 4 -10.88 9.13 -1.63
C LEU A 4 -10.70 9.40 -0.14
N PHE A 5 -9.60 10.09 0.22
CA PHE A 5 -9.35 10.62 1.55
C PHE A 5 -9.22 12.13 1.52
N SER A 6 -9.84 12.82 2.47
CA SER A 6 -9.66 14.25 2.73
C SER A 6 -9.23 14.45 4.17
N LEU A 7 -8.01 14.92 4.36
CA LEU A 7 -7.46 15.33 5.64
C LEU A 7 -7.58 16.86 5.72
N ASN A 8 -8.24 17.36 6.75
CA ASN A 8 -8.42 18.78 6.97
C ASN A 8 -7.97 19.13 8.38
N SER A 9 -6.91 19.93 8.48
CA SER A 9 -6.30 20.36 9.73
C SER A 9 -6.01 19.19 10.68
N LEU A 10 -5.51 18.06 10.11
CA LEU A 10 -5.23 16.87 10.90
C LEU A 10 -3.92 17.07 11.67
N SER A 11 -3.96 16.82 12.98
CA SER A 11 -2.76 16.76 13.82
C SER A 11 -2.72 15.43 14.56
N PHE A 12 -1.49 14.92 14.78
CA PHE A 12 -1.25 13.66 15.47
C PHE A 12 0.05 13.70 16.25
N SER A 13 0.02 13.14 17.45
CA SER A 13 1.21 12.97 18.32
C SER A 13 1.25 11.56 18.89
N TYR A 14 2.46 11.04 19.11
CA TYR A 14 2.69 9.93 20.03
C TYR A 14 3.15 10.54 21.35
N ASP A 15 2.32 10.41 22.38
CA ASP A 15 2.52 11.08 23.68
C ASP A 15 2.84 12.57 23.48
N GLU A 16 4.03 13.03 23.89
CA GLU A 16 4.46 14.42 23.74
C GLU A 16 5.13 14.72 22.38
N LYS A 17 5.42 13.69 21.56
CA LYS A 17 6.08 13.87 20.28
C LYS A 17 5.09 14.17 19.17
N VAL A 18 5.06 15.41 18.71
CA VAL A 18 4.27 15.83 17.55
C VAL A 18 4.83 15.17 16.28
N ILE A 19 3.97 14.50 15.53
CA ILE A 19 4.28 13.89 14.22
C ILE A 19 3.70 14.72 13.09
N PHE A 20 2.45 15.16 13.24
CA PHE A 20 1.78 16.05 12.29
C PHE A 20 1.20 17.26 13.03
N ASP A 21 1.46 18.44 12.48
CA ASP A 21 0.90 19.70 12.95
C ASP A 21 0.12 20.36 11.82
N ILE A 22 -1.22 20.27 11.93
CA ILE A 22 -2.19 20.88 11.02
C ILE A 22 -1.91 20.56 9.53
N ILE A 23 -1.93 19.25 9.17
CA ILE A 23 -1.75 18.85 7.79
C ILE A 23 -3.08 18.83 7.01
N ASN A 24 -3.02 19.22 5.73
CA ASN A 24 -4.12 19.15 4.78
C ASN A 24 -3.67 18.32 3.57
N LEU A 25 -4.44 17.29 3.20
CA LEU A 25 -4.09 16.37 2.12
C LEU A 25 -5.33 15.77 1.48
N GLY A 26 -5.38 15.81 0.15
CA GLY A 26 -6.35 15.06 -0.65
C GLY A 26 -5.68 13.89 -1.37
N ILE A 27 -6.21 12.69 -1.20
CA ILE A 27 -5.74 11.47 -1.88
C ILE A 27 -6.87 10.98 -2.79
N PHE A 28 -6.57 10.72 -4.07
CA PHE A 28 -7.57 10.39 -5.08
C PHE A 28 -7.52 8.92 -5.45
N ARG A 29 -8.71 8.32 -5.71
CA ARG A 29 -8.88 6.89 -5.96
C ARG A 29 -8.09 6.36 -7.16
N ASN A 30 -7.94 7.15 -8.19
CA ASN A 30 -7.33 6.77 -9.47
C ASN A 30 -5.95 7.40 -9.70
N GLU A 31 -5.35 7.95 -8.66
CA GLU A 31 -4.03 8.55 -8.71
C GLU A 31 -3.03 7.76 -7.87
N VAL A 32 -1.77 7.76 -8.30
CA VAL A 32 -0.63 7.32 -7.51
C VAL A 32 -0.06 8.52 -6.79
N THR A 33 -0.30 8.58 -5.48
CA THR A 33 0.22 9.61 -4.59
C THR A 33 1.46 9.08 -3.86
N VAL A 34 2.58 9.77 -3.97
CA VAL A 34 3.82 9.43 -3.27
C VAL A 34 4.02 10.40 -2.11
N ILE A 35 4.26 9.85 -0.92
CA ILE A 35 4.63 10.59 0.28
C ILE A 35 6.11 10.30 0.58
N SER A 36 6.94 11.32 0.46
CA SER A 36 8.37 11.26 0.78
C SER A 36 8.70 11.90 2.13
N GLY A 37 9.91 11.71 2.60
CA GLY A 37 10.44 12.31 3.82
C GLY A 37 11.50 11.43 4.46
N GLU A 38 12.24 11.97 5.41
CA GLU A 38 13.28 11.27 6.14
C GLU A 38 12.73 10.15 7.05
N ASN A 39 13.61 9.31 7.59
CA ASN A 39 13.23 8.34 8.62
C ASN A 39 12.65 9.04 9.84
N GLY A 40 11.53 8.53 10.33
CA GLY A 40 10.85 9.13 11.47
C GLY A 40 10.00 10.37 11.16
N SER A 41 9.89 10.81 9.90
CA SER A 41 9.08 11.97 9.52
C SER A 41 7.56 11.77 9.65
N GLY A 42 7.08 10.52 9.85
CA GLY A 42 5.66 10.22 10.01
C GLY A 42 5.00 9.50 8.82
N LYS A 43 5.74 9.11 7.78
CA LYS A 43 5.17 8.41 6.60
C LYS A 43 4.36 7.17 6.98
N SER A 44 4.94 6.24 7.74
CA SER A 44 4.26 5.04 8.22
C SER A 44 3.12 5.36 9.19
N THR A 45 3.23 6.44 9.95
CA THR A 45 2.15 6.94 10.82
C THR A 45 0.94 7.37 9.99
N LEU A 46 1.17 8.12 8.90
CA LEU A 46 0.10 8.49 7.97
C LEU A 46 -0.57 7.26 7.37
N CYS A 47 0.20 6.28 6.88
CA CYS A 47 -0.33 5.02 6.37
C CYS A 47 -1.21 4.29 7.39
N LYS A 48 -0.77 4.21 8.65
CA LYS A 48 -1.52 3.57 9.76
C LYS A 48 -2.79 4.32 10.12
N ILE A 49 -2.78 5.66 10.10
CA ILE A 49 -3.99 6.47 10.30
C ILE A 49 -5.00 6.18 9.19
N LEU A 50 -4.57 6.21 7.91
CA LEU A 50 -5.44 5.98 6.76
C LEU A 50 -5.95 4.54 6.65
N PHE A 51 -5.23 3.57 7.19
CA PHE A 51 -5.71 2.18 7.31
C PHE A 51 -6.49 1.92 8.60
N LYS A 52 -6.77 2.97 9.39
CA LYS A 52 -7.53 2.92 10.65
C LYS A 52 -6.88 2.04 11.73
N MET A 53 -5.55 2.03 11.80
CA MET A 53 -4.77 1.40 12.88
C MET A 53 -4.47 2.39 14.02
N LEU A 54 -4.52 3.69 13.75
CA LEU A 54 -4.34 4.78 14.71
C LEU A 54 -5.57 5.69 14.67
N HIS A 55 -6.10 6.04 15.83
CA HIS A 55 -7.39 6.73 15.95
C HIS A 55 -7.31 8.09 16.70
N SER A 56 -6.22 8.34 17.43
CA SER A 56 -6.10 9.48 18.34
C SER A 56 -5.56 10.73 17.62
N TYR A 57 -6.17 11.15 16.53
CA TYR A 57 -5.85 12.38 15.81
C TYR A 57 -6.90 13.46 16.11
N THR A 58 -6.53 14.74 15.95
CA THR A 58 -7.44 15.89 15.92
C THR A 58 -7.66 16.36 14.48
N GLY A 59 -8.61 17.30 14.27
CA GLY A 59 -9.01 17.72 12.93
C GLY A 59 -10.04 16.79 12.30
N SER A 60 -10.14 16.80 10.97
CA SER A 60 -11.12 16.01 10.22
C SER A 60 -10.45 15.08 9.21
N LEU A 61 -10.86 13.83 9.20
CA LEU A 61 -10.53 12.85 8.18
C LEU A 61 -11.81 12.29 7.60
N LEU A 62 -11.97 12.43 6.28
CA LEU A 62 -13.08 11.85 5.53
C LEU A 62 -12.57 10.74 4.61
N PHE A 63 -13.35 9.68 4.48
CA PHE A 63 -13.17 8.63 3.49
C PHE A 63 -14.46 8.51 2.67
N GLU A 64 -14.35 8.67 1.35
CA GLU A 64 -15.52 8.73 0.46
C GLU A 64 -16.57 9.75 0.98
N GLU A 65 -16.11 10.93 1.40
CA GLU A 65 -16.91 12.04 1.96
C GLU A 65 -17.61 11.73 3.30
N LYS A 66 -17.40 10.55 3.89
CA LYS A 66 -17.95 10.17 5.19
C LYS A 66 -16.93 10.38 6.29
N ASN A 67 -17.39 10.71 7.49
CA ASN A 67 -16.51 10.81 8.66
C ASN A 67 -15.81 9.47 8.89
N PHE A 68 -14.49 9.46 8.81
CA PHE A 68 -13.67 8.25 8.90
C PHE A 68 -13.79 7.54 10.25
N GLN A 69 -13.98 8.28 11.33
CA GLN A 69 -14.16 7.70 12.67
C GLN A 69 -15.42 6.83 12.76
N ALA A 70 -16.48 7.21 12.03
CA ALA A 70 -17.76 6.50 12.03
C ALA A 70 -17.80 5.27 11.10
N ILE A 71 -16.74 5.03 10.31
CA ILE A 71 -16.69 3.92 9.37
C ILE A 71 -16.11 2.68 10.07
N ASP A 72 -16.73 1.52 9.87
CA ASP A 72 -16.22 0.24 10.40
C ASP A 72 -14.89 -0.16 9.74
N GLN A 73 -14.00 -0.80 10.52
CA GLN A 73 -12.74 -1.33 10.03
C GLN A 73 -12.95 -2.32 8.87
N SER A 74 -13.98 -3.14 8.91
CA SER A 74 -14.33 -4.11 7.86
C SER A 74 -14.62 -3.43 6.52
N TYR A 75 -15.25 -2.25 6.53
CA TYR A 75 -15.48 -1.48 5.32
C TYR A 75 -14.18 -0.96 4.73
N ILE A 76 -13.26 -0.44 5.55
CA ILE A 76 -11.94 0.02 5.09
C ILE A 76 -11.16 -1.14 4.48
N THR A 77 -11.06 -2.29 5.15
CA THR A 77 -10.33 -3.45 4.62
C THR A 77 -10.99 -4.08 3.39
N SER A 78 -12.28 -3.84 3.16
CA SER A 78 -12.95 -4.24 1.91
C SER A 78 -12.54 -3.36 0.71
N LYS A 79 -12.10 -2.12 0.93
CA LYS A 79 -11.79 -1.12 -0.11
C LYS A 79 -10.29 -0.88 -0.28
N ILE A 80 -9.52 -1.12 0.76
CA ILE A 80 -8.08 -0.80 0.83
C ILE A 80 -7.30 -2.04 1.22
N VAL A 81 -6.11 -2.18 0.63
CA VAL A 81 -5.08 -3.10 1.10
C VAL A 81 -3.91 -2.30 1.63
N TYR A 82 -3.34 -2.74 2.75
CA TYR A 82 -2.15 -2.12 3.35
C TYR A 82 -0.98 -3.10 3.32
N LEU A 83 0.12 -2.66 2.72
CA LEU A 83 1.39 -3.35 2.73
C LEU A 83 2.31 -2.69 3.75
N HIS A 84 2.67 -3.42 4.79
CA HIS A 84 3.65 -2.99 5.78
C HIS A 84 5.07 -2.96 5.20
N GLU A 85 5.93 -2.06 5.71
CA GLU A 85 7.35 -2.00 5.40
C GLU A 85 8.04 -3.38 5.60
N HIS A 86 7.86 -3.96 6.79
CA HIS A 86 8.43 -5.26 7.12
C HIS A 86 7.66 -6.40 6.45
N THR A 87 8.35 -7.14 5.57
CA THR A 87 7.78 -8.24 4.77
C THR A 87 7.07 -9.28 5.62
N GLN A 88 7.64 -9.67 6.76
CA GLN A 88 7.08 -10.69 7.65
C GLN A 88 5.68 -10.36 8.18
N ASN A 89 5.36 -9.07 8.34
CA ASN A 89 4.04 -8.65 8.79
C ASN A 89 2.93 -8.80 7.72
N ASN A 90 3.31 -9.14 6.50
CA ASN A 90 2.41 -9.28 5.36
C ASN A 90 2.21 -10.74 4.92
N LEU A 91 3.08 -11.64 5.37
CA LEU A 91 3.00 -13.06 5.05
C LEU A 91 1.95 -13.75 5.94
N LEU A 92 1.09 -14.57 5.34
CA LEU A 92 -0.02 -15.25 6.00
C LEU A 92 0.15 -16.77 6.01
N GLY A 93 0.81 -17.33 4.98
CA GLY A 93 0.99 -18.76 4.80
C GLY A 93 2.36 -19.28 5.24
N ALA A 94 2.59 -20.59 5.12
CA ALA A 94 3.90 -21.21 5.33
C ALA A 94 4.70 -21.37 4.03
N THR A 95 4.01 -21.38 2.87
CA THR A 95 4.60 -21.43 1.53
C THR A 95 4.02 -20.32 0.66
N PRO A 96 4.64 -19.96 -0.49
CA PRO A 96 4.06 -19.00 -1.43
C PRO A 96 2.65 -19.38 -1.90
N ASP A 97 2.39 -20.66 -2.20
CA ASP A 97 1.07 -21.10 -2.65
C ASP A 97 0.01 -20.97 -1.54
N GLU A 98 0.35 -21.37 -0.32
CA GLU A 98 -0.54 -21.19 0.82
C GLU A 98 -0.80 -19.70 1.08
N ASP A 99 0.23 -18.86 1.04
CA ASP A 99 0.10 -17.41 1.25
C ASP A 99 -0.88 -16.79 0.25
N LEU A 100 -0.69 -17.05 -1.04
CA LEU A 100 -1.60 -16.56 -2.07
C LEU A 100 -3.03 -17.11 -1.92
N SER A 101 -3.17 -18.38 -1.54
CA SER A 101 -4.46 -19.00 -1.28
C SER A 101 -5.21 -18.32 -0.16
N LEU A 102 -4.52 -17.98 0.94
CA LEU A 102 -5.12 -17.25 2.07
C LEU A 102 -5.57 -15.84 1.68
N TRP A 103 -4.77 -15.13 0.85
CA TRP A 103 -5.18 -13.85 0.28
C TRP A 103 -6.46 -13.99 -0.57
N GLN A 104 -6.57 -15.05 -1.39
CA GLN A 104 -7.76 -15.30 -2.22
C GLN A 104 -9.00 -15.61 -1.39
N HIS A 105 -8.92 -16.54 -0.45
CA HIS A 105 -10.06 -16.94 0.39
C HIS A 105 -10.64 -15.79 1.21
N LYS A 106 -9.79 -14.90 1.66
CA LYS A 106 -10.21 -13.72 2.42
C LYS A 106 -11.05 -12.74 1.60
N PHE A 107 -10.89 -12.71 0.27
CA PHE A 107 -11.41 -11.63 -0.57
C PHE A 107 -12.24 -12.07 -1.79
N GLN A 108 -12.25 -13.35 -2.16
CA GLN A 108 -12.97 -13.83 -3.35
C GLN A 108 -13.74 -15.14 -3.08
N LYS A 109 -15.06 -15.12 -3.37
CA LYS A 109 -15.90 -16.32 -3.48
C LYS A 109 -15.97 -16.70 -4.98
N LYS A 110 -14.94 -17.36 -5.52
CA LYS A 110 -14.92 -17.83 -6.92
C LYS A 110 -14.59 -19.31 -6.98
N ASP A 111 -14.89 -19.95 -8.14
CA ASP A 111 -14.59 -21.35 -8.41
C ASP A 111 -13.10 -21.66 -8.29
N ASN A 112 -12.78 -22.82 -7.69
CA ASN A 112 -11.41 -23.20 -7.33
C ASN A 112 -10.47 -23.37 -8.55
N GLU A 113 -10.96 -23.77 -9.73
CA GLU A 113 -10.11 -23.95 -10.93
C GLU A 113 -9.60 -22.63 -11.52
N LEU A 114 -10.48 -21.65 -11.70
CA LEU A 114 -10.10 -20.31 -12.16
C LEU A 114 -9.12 -19.63 -11.19
N LEU A 115 -9.23 -19.94 -9.90
CA LEU A 115 -8.33 -19.44 -8.87
C LEU A 115 -6.93 -20.07 -8.99
N LEU A 116 -6.82 -21.32 -9.42
CA LEU A 116 -5.53 -22.02 -9.58
C LEU A 116 -4.75 -21.43 -10.78
N GLU A 117 -5.41 -21.24 -11.93
CA GLU A 117 -4.79 -20.62 -13.11
C GLU A 117 -4.31 -19.18 -12.83
N GLU A 118 -5.12 -18.38 -12.13
CA GLU A 118 -4.74 -17.02 -11.76
C GLU A 118 -3.49 -17.03 -10.86
N ARG A 119 -3.38 -17.95 -9.90
CA ARG A 119 -2.19 -18.09 -9.05
C ARG A 119 -0.94 -18.47 -9.83
N VAL A 120 -1.05 -19.46 -10.73
CA VAL A 120 0.09 -19.89 -11.58
C VAL A 120 0.63 -18.72 -12.39
N ASN A 121 -0.26 -17.97 -13.04
CA ASN A 121 0.11 -16.78 -13.81
C ASN A 121 0.80 -15.70 -12.95
N ILE A 122 0.32 -15.50 -11.72
CA ILE A 122 0.94 -14.57 -10.77
C ILE A 122 2.34 -15.07 -10.39
N PHE A 123 2.51 -16.35 -10.05
CA PHE A 123 3.81 -16.91 -9.69
C PHE A 123 4.83 -16.81 -10.83
N GLU A 124 4.42 -17.08 -12.07
CA GLU A 124 5.29 -16.91 -13.25
C GLU A 124 5.74 -15.44 -13.38
N ARG A 125 4.83 -14.51 -13.25
CA ARG A 125 5.10 -13.07 -13.36
C ARG A 125 6.11 -12.57 -12.32
N PHE A 126 6.10 -13.16 -11.12
CA PHE A 126 7.03 -12.79 -10.04
C PHE A 126 8.30 -13.65 -9.98
N GLY A 127 8.49 -14.59 -10.92
CA GLY A 127 9.62 -15.51 -10.90
C GLY A 127 9.61 -16.45 -9.70
N LEU A 128 8.41 -16.86 -9.23
CA LEU A 128 8.21 -17.70 -8.04
C LEU A 128 7.81 -19.12 -8.37
N LYS A 129 7.63 -19.49 -9.65
CA LYS A 129 7.07 -20.77 -10.11
C LYS A 129 7.81 -21.98 -9.51
N ASP A 130 9.15 -21.94 -9.47
CA ASP A 130 9.97 -23.07 -9.02
C ASP A 130 10.06 -23.19 -7.48
N ILE A 131 9.49 -22.24 -6.75
CA ILE A 131 9.59 -22.15 -5.29
C ILE A 131 8.22 -22.08 -4.60
N ILE A 132 7.13 -22.31 -5.32
CA ILE A 132 5.74 -22.15 -4.81
C ILE A 132 5.44 -22.99 -3.57
N ASN A 133 6.09 -24.17 -3.44
CA ASN A 133 5.91 -25.09 -2.32
C ASN A 133 7.08 -25.05 -1.31
N LYS A 134 8.06 -24.18 -1.50
CA LYS A 134 9.15 -24.04 -0.53
C LYS A 134 8.68 -23.29 0.71
N PRO A 135 9.14 -23.70 1.91
CA PRO A 135 8.87 -22.95 3.12
C PRO A 135 9.33 -21.47 2.99
N LEU A 136 8.51 -20.53 3.43
CA LEU A 136 8.84 -19.09 3.32
C LEU A 136 10.13 -18.70 4.03
N TRP A 137 10.50 -19.40 5.12
CA TRP A 137 11.75 -19.16 5.85
C TRP A 137 13.01 -19.62 5.12
N GLU A 138 12.88 -20.43 4.06
CA GLU A 138 13.99 -20.85 3.18
C GLU A 138 14.19 -19.86 2.00
N LEU A 139 13.27 -18.93 1.81
CA LEU A 139 13.34 -17.94 0.76
C LEU A 139 14.22 -16.75 1.15
N SER A 140 14.92 -16.20 0.15
CA SER A 140 15.60 -14.91 0.34
C SER A 140 14.60 -13.80 0.68
N ALA A 141 15.08 -12.73 1.32
CA ALA A 141 14.24 -11.57 1.66
C ALA A 141 13.54 -10.98 0.41
N GLY A 142 14.25 -10.93 -0.74
CA GLY A 142 13.67 -10.48 -2.01
C GLY A 142 12.57 -11.41 -2.53
N GLN A 143 12.76 -12.74 -2.43
CA GLN A 143 11.73 -13.71 -2.80
C GLN A 143 10.51 -13.59 -1.88
N GLN A 144 10.69 -13.49 -0.57
CA GLN A 144 9.59 -13.25 0.37
C GLN A 144 8.83 -11.96 0.03
N LYS A 145 9.55 -10.88 -0.31
CA LYS A 145 8.90 -9.62 -0.72
C LYS A 145 8.12 -9.78 -2.03
N ARG A 146 8.62 -10.56 -3.00
CA ARG A 146 7.88 -10.87 -4.22
C ARG A 146 6.61 -11.69 -3.94
N VAL A 147 6.62 -12.62 -2.97
CA VAL A 147 5.40 -13.33 -2.52
C VAL A 147 4.36 -12.35 -2.01
N VAL A 148 4.76 -11.43 -1.13
CA VAL A 148 3.86 -10.38 -0.61
C VAL A 148 3.29 -9.51 -1.73
N LEU A 149 4.11 -9.11 -2.70
CA LEU A 149 3.64 -8.33 -3.85
C LEU A 149 2.69 -9.13 -4.75
N ALA A 150 2.90 -10.44 -4.87
CA ALA A 150 1.97 -11.32 -5.58
C ALA A 150 0.59 -11.33 -4.93
N GLY A 151 0.51 -11.30 -3.59
CA GLY A 151 -0.74 -11.13 -2.83
C GLY A 151 -1.49 -9.82 -3.15
N LEU A 152 -0.79 -8.73 -3.50
CA LEU A 152 -1.43 -7.48 -3.91
C LEU A 152 -2.20 -7.64 -5.23
N LEU A 153 -1.73 -8.44 -6.17
CA LEU A 153 -2.42 -8.65 -7.46
C LEU A 153 -3.78 -9.31 -7.30
N ILE A 154 -3.96 -10.12 -6.28
CA ILE A 154 -5.28 -10.70 -5.94
C ILE A 154 -6.24 -9.61 -5.48
N ASN A 155 -5.71 -8.52 -4.91
CA ASN A 155 -6.46 -7.36 -4.47
C ASN A 155 -6.45 -6.21 -5.50
N LYS A 156 -6.32 -6.50 -6.77
CA LYS A 156 -6.21 -5.54 -7.88
C LYS A 156 -7.33 -4.49 -7.98
N HIS A 157 -8.47 -4.73 -7.35
CA HIS A 157 -9.60 -3.80 -7.36
C HIS A 157 -9.67 -2.88 -6.14
N LYS A 158 -8.68 -2.97 -5.24
CA LYS A 158 -8.61 -2.14 -4.05
C LYS A 158 -7.61 -1.02 -4.22
N PHE A 159 -7.81 0.08 -3.50
CA PHE A 159 -6.80 1.11 -3.35
C PHE A 159 -5.64 0.57 -2.50
N TRP A 160 -4.40 0.82 -2.88
CA TRP A 160 -3.22 0.32 -2.17
C TRP A 160 -2.59 1.41 -1.31
N ILE A 161 -2.29 1.07 -0.06
CA ILE A 161 -1.41 1.84 0.81
C ILE A 161 -0.14 1.02 0.97
N LEU A 162 0.99 1.51 0.47
CA LEU A 162 2.27 0.80 0.42
C LEU A 162 3.30 1.55 1.26
N ASP A 163 3.73 0.93 2.36
CA ASP A 163 4.72 1.50 3.27
C ASP A 163 6.12 0.94 2.92
N ASP A 164 6.98 1.79 2.39
CA ASP A 164 8.28 1.54 1.81
C ASP A 164 8.37 0.23 0.98
N PRO A 165 7.58 0.13 -0.10
CA PRO A 165 7.44 -1.12 -0.84
C PRO A 165 8.71 -1.56 -1.56
N LEU A 166 9.69 -0.67 -1.73
CA LEU A 166 10.97 -0.99 -2.39
C LEU A 166 12.00 -1.61 -1.43
N PHE A 167 11.74 -1.57 -0.13
CA PHE A 167 12.65 -2.16 0.85
C PHE A 167 12.73 -3.68 0.65
N GLY A 168 13.97 -4.19 0.49
CA GLY A 168 14.25 -5.62 0.30
C GLY A 168 14.02 -6.14 -1.13
N LEU A 169 13.61 -5.31 -2.10
CA LEU A 169 13.52 -5.70 -3.50
C LEU A 169 14.84 -5.54 -4.23
N ASP A 170 15.14 -6.49 -5.11
CA ASP A 170 16.14 -6.37 -6.16
C ASP A 170 15.60 -5.54 -7.36
N ASN A 171 16.46 -5.25 -8.33
CA ASN A 171 16.07 -4.44 -9.48
C ASN A 171 14.91 -5.05 -10.28
N GLU A 172 14.85 -6.38 -10.38
CA GLU A 172 13.76 -7.07 -11.07
C GLU A 172 12.44 -6.88 -10.32
N GLY A 173 12.43 -7.08 -9.00
CA GLY A 173 11.27 -6.86 -8.14
C GLY A 173 10.76 -5.41 -8.18
N VAL A 174 11.68 -4.44 -8.25
CA VAL A 174 11.33 -3.01 -8.44
C VAL A 174 10.60 -2.80 -9.78
N ASN A 175 11.13 -3.35 -10.88
CA ASN A 175 10.51 -3.23 -12.20
C ASN A 175 9.13 -3.90 -12.25
N ILE A 176 8.98 -5.06 -11.62
CA ILE A 176 7.68 -5.74 -11.50
C ILE A 176 6.69 -4.85 -10.76
N LEU A 177 7.05 -4.31 -9.60
CA LEU A 177 6.17 -3.43 -8.82
C LEU A 177 5.74 -2.20 -9.63
N LEU A 178 6.68 -1.52 -10.30
CA LEU A 178 6.37 -0.34 -11.12
C LEU A 178 5.43 -0.68 -12.29
N SER A 179 5.64 -1.83 -12.95
CA SER A 179 4.76 -2.29 -14.03
C SER A 179 3.33 -2.57 -13.54
N ILE A 180 3.20 -3.14 -12.34
CA ILE A 180 1.92 -3.42 -11.70
C ILE A 180 1.21 -2.11 -11.33
N LEU A 181 1.92 -1.16 -10.73
CA LEU A 181 1.36 0.16 -10.40
C LEU A 181 0.86 0.88 -11.65
N ALA A 182 1.62 0.84 -12.75
CA ALA A 182 1.19 1.42 -14.02
C ALA A 182 -0.09 0.76 -14.55
N GLN A 183 -0.19 -0.57 -14.49
CA GLN A 183 -1.40 -1.31 -14.90
C GLN A 183 -2.61 -1.00 -14.01
N GLN A 184 -2.43 -0.94 -12.68
CA GLN A 184 -3.49 -0.55 -11.74
C GLN A 184 -4.00 0.85 -12.06
N LYS A 185 -3.10 1.79 -12.28
CA LYS A 185 -3.44 3.16 -12.64
C LYS A 185 -4.26 3.22 -13.94
N LEU A 186 -3.87 2.49 -14.99
CA LEU A 186 -4.63 2.39 -16.24
C LEU A 186 -6.03 1.78 -16.02
N ALA A 187 -6.19 0.90 -15.02
CA ALA A 187 -7.49 0.37 -14.62
C ALA A 187 -8.30 1.33 -13.71
N GLY A 188 -7.80 2.55 -13.48
CA GLY A 188 -8.47 3.56 -12.64
C GLY A 188 -8.32 3.30 -11.14
N ILE A 189 -7.32 2.52 -10.73
CA ILE A 189 -7.05 2.18 -9.33
C ILE A 189 -5.74 2.81 -8.92
N GLY A 190 -5.78 3.67 -7.90
CA GLY A 190 -4.61 4.37 -7.41
C GLY A 190 -3.95 3.71 -6.22
N ALA A 191 -2.88 4.36 -5.76
CA ALA A 191 -2.12 3.95 -4.59
C ALA A 191 -1.58 5.16 -3.82
N LEU A 192 -1.42 4.99 -2.52
CA LEU A 192 -0.57 5.83 -1.67
C LEU A 192 0.73 5.08 -1.41
N ILE A 193 1.85 5.70 -1.70
CA ILE A 193 3.18 5.11 -1.52
C ILE A 193 3.99 5.98 -0.57
N ALA A 194 4.30 5.47 0.60
CA ALA A 194 5.24 6.09 1.53
C ALA A 194 6.65 5.58 1.23
N THR A 195 7.63 6.46 1.00
CA THR A 195 9.00 6.05 0.65
C THR A 195 10.04 7.15 0.90
N GLN A 196 11.30 6.74 1.06
CA GLN A 196 12.46 7.63 1.04
C GLN A 196 13.02 7.83 -0.38
N ARG A 197 12.55 7.06 -1.36
CA ARG A 197 13.05 7.05 -2.74
C ARG A 197 11.96 7.50 -3.73
N PRO A 198 11.42 8.74 -3.63
CA PRO A 198 10.30 9.18 -4.47
C PRO A 198 10.63 9.17 -5.96
N LYS A 199 11.91 9.41 -6.32
CA LYS A 199 12.38 9.38 -7.72
C LYS A 199 12.15 8.02 -8.42
N ALA A 200 12.14 6.91 -7.67
CA ALA A 200 11.88 5.58 -8.23
C ALA A 200 10.46 5.48 -8.82
N PHE A 201 9.52 6.27 -8.33
CA PHE A 201 8.13 6.28 -8.78
C PHE A 201 7.80 7.40 -9.79
N ALA A 202 8.80 8.14 -10.29
CA ALA A 202 8.59 9.31 -11.13
C ALA A 202 7.74 9.04 -12.39
N LEU A 203 7.80 7.83 -12.95
CA LEU A 203 7.04 7.44 -14.15
C LEU A 203 5.56 7.10 -13.86
N VAL A 204 5.22 6.78 -12.62
CA VAL A 204 3.86 6.36 -12.24
C VAL A 204 3.15 7.35 -11.32
N ALA A 205 3.89 8.18 -10.59
CA ALA A 205 3.35 9.15 -9.64
C ALA A 205 2.59 10.28 -10.34
N ASP A 206 1.40 10.60 -9.83
CA ASP A 206 0.62 11.80 -10.22
C ASP A 206 0.91 12.97 -9.30
N ARG A 207 1.08 12.69 -8.01
CA ARG A 207 1.37 13.68 -6.98
C ARG A 207 2.49 13.18 -6.09
N VAL A 208 3.38 14.08 -5.73
CA VAL A 208 4.45 13.83 -4.77
C VAL A 208 4.37 14.87 -3.67
N TYR A 209 4.29 14.40 -2.43
CA TYR A 209 4.33 15.24 -1.23
C TYR A 209 5.56 14.89 -0.41
N GLU A 210 6.04 15.84 0.36
CA GLU A 210 7.09 15.65 1.35
C GLU A 210 6.57 15.94 2.75
N ILE A 211 6.90 15.07 3.69
CA ILE A 211 6.71 15.32 5.12
C ILE A 211 8.07 15.78 5.69
N ALA A 212 8.10 17.04 6.11
CA ALA A 212 9.25 17.65 6.77
C ALA A 212 8.78 18.56 7.91
N ASN A 213 9.49 18.54 9.04
CA ASN A 213 9.18 19.41 10.20
C ASN A 213 7.68 19.38 10.59
N THR A 214 7.11 18.19 10.72
CA THR A 214 5.70 17.93 11.08
C THR A 214 4.64 18.40 10.08
N HIS A 215 5.03 19.02 8.97
CA HIS A 215 4.13 19.51 7.92
C HIS A 215 4.22 18.66 6.66
N ILE A 216 3.21 18.79 5.81
CA ILE A 216 3.18 18.16 4.49
C ILE A 216 3.11 19.23 3.42
N SER A 217 3.96 19.14 2.41
CA SER A 217 3.98 20.05 1.26
C SER A 217 3.99 19.27 -0.05
N GLN A 218 3.30 19.77 -1.07
CA GLN A 218 3.31 19.19 -2.39
C GLN A 218 4.55 19.62 -3.16
N ILE A 219 5.32 18.65 -3.67
CA ILE A 219 6.53 18.90 -4.49
C ILE A 219 6.18 18.85 -5.97
N ILE A 220 5.39 17.85 -6.39
CA ILE A 220 4.95 17.62 -7.77
C ILE A 220 3.44 17.43 -7.75
N GLY A 221 2.71 18.22 -8.56
CA GLY A 221 1.28 18.08 -8.78
C GLY A 221 0.98 17.44 -10.13
N SER A 222 -0.24 16.90 -10.28
CA SER A 222 -0.77 16.57 -11.61
C SER A 222 -0.76 17.83 -12.49
N LYS A 223 -0.26 17.67 -13.71
CA LYS A 223 -0.39 18.68 -14.77
C LYS A 223 -1.84 18.88 -15.16
#